data_692814fd65b66f7198c727a06dabdeb6
#
_entry.id   692814fd65b66f7198c727a06dabdeb6
#
_cell.length_a   1.000
_cell.length_b   1.000
_cell.length_c   1.000
_cell.angle_alpha   90.00
_cell.angle_beta   90.00
_cell.angle_gamma   90.00
#
_symmetry.space_group_name_H-M   'P 1'
#
loop_
_entity.id
_entity.type
_entity.pdbx_description
1 polymer ?
#
loop_
_entity_poly.entity_id
_entity_poly.type
_entity_poly.pdbx_seq_one_letter_code
_entity_poly.pdbx_strand_id
1 'polypeptide(L)'
;MTKRMTTLLIFCAALIFYLAFNASIPITDPVESNYALTAKEMILSNDWLSPRIYGHYWFDKPVMIYWLLALSFKIFGITDFAARFPVAVFSAGSVAFTYWFGQQLFKNRNAALLSALVLGTSLAFWVIAKMIITDAVLFFFTSVSLATLYWGLQGKGIIWYVVAYAAAGMAVLTKGPVGLV
;
A
#
# COMPACT_ATOMS: atom_id res chain seq x y z
N MET A 1 -3.62 -17.75 21.29
CA MET A 1 -2.85 -16.79 20.47
C MET A 1 -3.48 -15.43 20.62
N THR A 2 -2.69 -14.41 20.94
CA THR A 2 -3.20 -13.04 21.15
C THR A 2 -3.62 -12.42 19.82
N LYS A 3 -4.57 -11.45 19.85
CA LYS A 3 -5.03 -10.75 18.64
C LYS A 3 -3.87 -10.13 17.84
N ARG A 4 -2.89 -9.53 18.52
CA ARG A 4 -1.71 -8.92 17.90
C ARG A 4 -0.86 -9.96 17.16
N MET A 5 -0.61 -11.11 17.76
CA MET A 5 0.17 -12.18 17.16
C MET A 5 -0.52 -12.75 15.90
N THR A 6 -1.85 -12.93 15.94
CA THR A 6 -2.60 -13.38 14.74
C THR A 6 -2.52 -12.34 13.62
N THR A 7 -2.67 -11.04 13.91
CA THR A 7 -2.55 -9.97 12.91
C THR A 7 -1.17 -9.97 12.26
N LEU A 8 -0.10 -10.11 13.07
CA LEU A 8 1.27 -10.18 12.57
C LEU A 8 1.50 -11.41 11.68
N LEU A 9 1.00 -12.58 12.09
CA LEU A 9 1.10 -13.80 11.27
C LEU A 9 0.37 -13.68 9.94
N ILE A 10 -0.82 -13.06 9.93
CA ILE A 10 -1.57 -12.78 8.69
C ILE A 10 -0.76 -11.83 7.80
N PHE A 11 -0.17 -10.77 8.36
CA PHE A 11 0.70 -9.86 7.62
C PHE A 11 1.87 -10.61 6.99
N CYS A 12 2.62 -11.39 7.78
CA CYS A 12 3.77 -12.13 7.28
C CYS A 12 3.37 -13.16 6.20
N ALA A 13 2.28 -13.91 6.42
CA ALA A 13 1.80 -14.88 5.44
C ALA A 13 1.37 -14.20 4.12
N ALA A 14 0.62 -13.10 4.20
CA ALA A 14 0.21 -12.32 3.04
C ALA A 14 1.42 -11.70 2.32
N LEU A 15 2.40 -11.19 3.08
CA LEU A 15 3.62 -10.61 2.51
C LEU A 15 4.42 -11.67 1.74
N ILE A 16 4.63 -12.84 2.33
CA ILE A 16 5.31 -13.97 1.64
C ILE A 16 4.54 -14.35 0.37
N PHE A 17 3.21 -14.44 0.45
CA PHE A 17 2.36 -14.77 -0.69
C PHE A 17 2.46 -13.75 -1.83
N TYR A 18 2.44 -12.44 -1.50
CA TYR A 18 2.55 -11.38 -2.51
C TYR A 18 3.98 -11.17 -3.01
N LEU A 19 5.01 -11.49 -2.22
CA LEU A 19 6.40 -11.44 -2.68
C LEU A 19 6.82 -12.65 -3.50
N ALA A 20 6.08 -13.77 -3.42
CA ALA A 20 6.41 -14.97 -4.17
C ALA A 20 6.51 -14.65 -5.68
N PHE A 21 7.62 -15.04 -6.31
CA PHE A 21 7.92 -14.84 -7.73
C PHE A 21 8.06 -13.38 -8.22
N ASN A 22 8.06 -12.37 -7.35
CA ASN A 22 8.21 -10.97 -7.76
C ASN A 22 9.52 -10.67 -8.48
N ALA A 23 10.59 -11.40 -8.14
CA ALA A 23 11.89 -11.27 -8.83
C ALA A 23 11.91 -11.90 -10.23
N SER A 24 10.95 -12.77 -10.55
CA SER A 24 10.89 -13.47 -11.83
C SER A 24 9.95 -12.81 -12.86
N ILE A 25 9.20 -11.80 -12.43
CA ILE A 25 8.26 -11.07 -13.30
C ILE A 25 8.95 -9.79 -13.76
N PRO A 26 9.34 -9.65 -15.04
CA PRO A 26 9.96 -8.43 -15.54
C PRO A 26 8.96 -7.25 -15.51
N ILE A 27 9.49 -6.04 -15.44
CA ILE A 27 8.70 -4.81 -15.62
C ILE A 27 8.45 -4.65 -17.11
N THR A 28 7.23 -4.89 -17.58
CA THR A 28 6.90 -4.93 -19.00
C THR A 28 5.87 -3.89 -19.43
N ASP A 29 5.03 -3.46 -18.53
CA ASP A 29 3.97 -2.50 -18.83
C ASP A 29 4.53 -1.07 -18.87
N PRO A 30 4.18 -0.23 -19.84
CA PRO A 30 4.61 1.17 -19.85
C PRO A 30 4.28 1.92 -18.56
N VAL A 31 3.17 1.59 -17.89
CA VAL A 31 2.78 2.22 -16.63
C VAL A 31 3.75 1.85 -15.51
N GLU A 32 4.06 0.56 -15.33
CA GLU A 32 5.02 0.09 -14.33
C GLU A 32 6.42 0.67 -14.57
N SER A 33 6.88 0.65 -15.82
CA SER A 33 8.20 1.15 -16.18
C SER A 33 8.35 2.64 -15.92
N ASN A 34 7.31 3.44 -16.18
CA ASN A 34 7.32 4.88 -15.89
C ASN A 34 7.47 5.15 -14.38
N TYR A 35 6.78 4.41 -13.52
CA TYR A 35 6.94 4.55 -12.07
C TYR A 35 8.36 4.18 -11.60
N ALA A 36 8.86 3.04 -12.08
CA ALA A 36 10.19 2.56 -11.71
C ALA A 36 11.30 3.51 -12.22
N LEU A 37 11.18 4.00 -13.46
CA LEU A 37 12.13 4.94 -14.04
C LEU A 37 12.13 6.28 -13.32
N THR A 38 10.94 6.83 -13.02
CA THR A 38 10.83 8.08 -12.26
C THR A 38 11.51 7.95 -10.89
N ALA A 39 11.24 6.87 -10.15
CA ALA A 39 11.86 6.64 -8.85
C ALA A 39 13.39 6.47 -8.96
N LYS A 40 13.88 5.80 -10.01
CA LYS A 40 15.30 5.68 -10.30
C LYS A 40 15.94 7.03 -10.55
N GLU A 41 15.33 7.89 -11.39
CA GLU A 41 15.86 9.23 -11.68
C GLU A 41 15.86 10.12 -10.43
N MET A 42 14.85 10.03 -9.57
CA MET A 42 14.83 10.75 -8.28
C MET A 42 16.03 10.39 -7.40
N ILE A 43 16.44 9.12 -7.37
CA ILE A 43 17.63 8.69 -6.62
C ILE A 43 18.90 9.23 -7.27
N LEU A 44 19.04 9.12 -8.59
CA LEU A 44 20.25 9.50 -9.31
C LEU A 44 20.47 11.01 -9.31
N SER A 45 19.40 11.81 -9.39
CA SER A 45 19.45 13.27 -9.34
C SER A 45 19.47 13.82 -7.91
N ASN A 46 19.21 12.98 -6.90
CA ASN A 46 18.96 13.38 -5.51
C ASN A 46 17.85 14.44 -5.35
N ASP A 47 16.91 14.48 -6.30
CA ASP A 47 15.73 15.35 -6.28
C ASP A 47 14.49 14.54 -5.96
N TRP A 48 14.02 14.63 -4.71
CA TRP A 48 12.90 13.86 -4.19
C TRP A 48 11.53 14.53 -4.37
N LEU A 49 11.52 15.75 -4.89
CA LEU A 49 10.31 16.56 -5.04
C LEU A 49 9.84 16.68 -6.48
N SER A 50 10.77 16.63 -7.44
CA SER A 50 10.48 16.87 -8.86
C SER A 50 10.61 15.56 -9.64
N PRO A 51 9.53 14.76 -9.79
CA PRO A 51 9.58 13.54 -10.58
C PRO A 51 9.93 13.83 -12.04
N ARG A 52 10.82 13.01 -12.61
CA ARG A 52 11.29 13.16 -13.99
C ARG A 52 11.37 11.80 -14.68
N ILE A 53 11.21 11.84 -16.02
CA ILE A 53 11.51 10.72 -16.92
C ILE A 53 12.36 11.26 -18.08
N TYR A 54 13.52 10.67 -18.31
CA TYR A 54 14.52 11.12 -19.32
C TYR A 54 14.89 12.60 -19.15
N GLY A 55 15.01 13.06 -17.89
CA GLY A 55 15.32 14.43 -17.57
C GLY A 55 14.16 15.43 -17.68
N HIS A 56 13.02 15.05 -18.24
CA HIS A 56 11.83 15.91 -18.34
C HIS A 56 10.91 15.72 -17.13
N TYR A 57 10.29 16.81 -16.65
CA TYR A 57 9.33 16.76 -15.57
C TYR A 57 8.14 15.85 -15.90
N TRP A 58 7.78 14.98 -14.94
CA TRP A 58 6.74 13.99 -15.11
C TRP A 58 5.77 13.97 -13.91
N PHE A 59 4.67 14.73 -14.00
CA PHE A 59 3.68 14.90 -12.94
C PHE A 59 2.41 14.07 -13.19
N ASP A 60 2.55 12.82 -13.64
CA ASP A 60 1.40 11.94 -13.89
C ASP A 60 0.68 11.54 -12.59
N LYS A 61 1.43 11.27 -11.53
CA LYS A 61 0.89 10.92 -10.21
C LYS A 61 1.53 11.75 -9.12
N PRO A 62 0.84 11.90 -7.95
CA PRO A 62 1.46 12.45 -6.76
C PRO A 62 2.65 11.62 -6.28
N VAL A 63 3.49 12.22 -5.46
CA VAL A 63 4.86 11.74 -5.16
C VAL A 63 4.95 10.45 -4.33
N MET A 64 3.90 10.04 -3.63
CA MET A 64 3.95 8.93 -2.67
C MET A 64 4.50 7.64 -3.26
N ILE A 65 4.00 7.24 -4.43
CA ILE A 65 4.46 5.99 -5.05
C ILE A 65 5.94 6.05 -5.41
N TYR A 66 6.40 7.19 -5.91
CA TYR A 66 7.81 7.38 -6.28
C TYR A 66 8.72 7.34 -5.04
N TRP A 67 8.30 7.94 -3.92
CA TRP A 67 9.05 7.87 -2.66
C TRP A 67 9.17 6.45 -2.13
N LEU A 68 8.08 5.68 -2.17
CA LEU A 68 8.08 4.29 -1.73
C LEU A 68 9.02 3.43 -2.58
N LEU A 69 8.98 3.61 -3.91
CA LEU A 69 9.87 2.91 -4.84
C LEU A 69 11.33 3.34 -4.64
N ALA A 70 11.59 4.63 -4.54
CA ALA A 70 12.95 5.16 -4.33
C ALA A 70 13.56 4.66 -3.02
N LEU A 71 12.76 4.62 -1.93
CA LEU A 71 13.21 4.05 -0.66
C LEU A 71 13.55 2.56 -0.81
N SER A 72 12.68 1.80 -1.48
CA SER A 72 12.90 0.38 -1.74
C SER A 72 14.17 0.15 -2.59
N PHE A 73 14.38 0.95 -3.62
CA PHE A 73 15.58 0.89 -4.45
C PHE A 73 16.87 1.24 -3.68
N LYS A 74 16.81 2.15 -2.71
CA LYS A 74 17.96 2.43 -1.83
C LYS A 74 18.32 1.27 -0.94
N ILE A 75 17.34 0.45 -0.51
CA ILE A 75 17.55 -0.66 0.41
C ILE A 75 17.96 -1.93 -0.35
N PHE A 76 17.30 -2.26 -1.44
CA PHE A 76 17.43 -3.54 -2.15
C PHE A 76 18.13 -3.43 -3.51
N GLY A 77 18.57 -2.23 -3.90
CA GLY A 77 19.05 -1.97 -5.24
C GLY A 77 17.92 -1.80 -6.27
N ILE A 78 18.26 -1.34 -7.49
CA ILE A 78 17.30 -1.12 -8.58
C ILE A 78 17.03 -2.45 -9.27
N THR A 79 16.02 -3.17 -8.81
CA THR A 79 15.61 -4.51 -9.28
C THR A 79 14.10 -4.61 -9.40
N ASP A 80 13.61 -5.57 -10.18
CA ASP A 80 12.17 -5.86 -10.32
C ASP A 80 11.52 -6.22 -8.97
N PHE A 81 12.27 -6.95 -8.13
CA PHE A 81 11.84 -7.25 -6.76
C PHE A 81 11.64 -5.98 -5.93
N ALA A 82 12.63 -5.10 -5.93
CA ALA A 82 12.59 -3.85 -5.15
C ALA A 82 11.47 -2.93 -5.60
N ALA A 83 11.16 -2.89 -6.91
CA ALA A 83 10.06 -2.12 -7.46
C ALA A 83 8.68 -2.61 -6.97
N ARG A 84 8.50 -3.92 -6.77
CA ARG A 84 7.23 -4.49 -6.32
C ARG A 84 7.12 -4.62 -4.80
N PHE A 85 8.23 -4.52 -4.09
CA PHE A 85 8.26 -4.70 -2.63
C PHE A 85 7.31 -3.77 -1.88
N PRO A 86 7.26 -2.44 -2.13
CA PRO A 86 6.36 -1.55 -1.42
C PRO A 86 4.88 -1.91 -1.64
N VAL A 87 4.49 -2.24 -2.87
CA VAL A 87 3.11 -2.61 -3.21
C VAL A 87 2.70 -3.88 -2.46
N ALA A 88 3.59 -4.89 -2.40
CA ALA A 88 3.35 -6.12 -1.65
C ALA A 88 3.19 -5.85 -0.14
N VAL A 89 4.00 -4.94 0.44
CA VAL A 89 3.91 -4.55 1.85
C VAL A 89 2.56 -3.90 2.17
N PHE A 90 2.11 -2.93 1.36
CA PHE A 90 0.82 -2.27 1.56
C PHE A 90 -0.37 -3.22 1.30
N SER A 91 -0.25 -4.13 0.34
CA SER A 91 -1.26 -5.18 0.12
C SER A 91 -1.37 -6.12 1.32
N ALA A 92 -0.25 -6.61 1.85
CA ALA A 92 -0.22 -7.44 3.05
C ALA A 92 -0.74 -6.68 4.27
N GLY A 93 -0.38 -5.40 4.39
CA GLY A 93 -0.92 -4.48 5.40
C GLY A 93 -2.44 -4.36 5.33
N SER A 94 -3.00 -4.27 4.13
CA SER A 94 -4.45 -4.20 3.91
C SER A 94 -5.17 -5.47 4.38
N VAL A 95 -4.62 -6.65 4.08
CA VAL A 95 -5.18 -7.95 4.54
C VAL A 95 -5.12 -8.05 6.07
N ALA A 96 -3.98 -7.72 6.66
CA ALA A 96 -3.81 -7.73 8.11
C ALA A 96 -4.70 -6.70 8.82
N PHE A 97 -4.84 -5.52 8.23
CA PHE A 97 -5.72 -4.46 8.73
C PHE A 97 -7.19 -4.87 8.65
N THR A 98 -7.61 -5.52 7.56
CA THR A 98 -8.97 -6.06 7.40
C THR A 98 -9.29 -7.07 8.51
N TYR A 99 -8.36 -7.98 8.83
CA TYR A 99 -8.52 -8.89 9.96
C TYR A 99 -8.64 -8.13 11.29
N TRP A 100 -7.72 -7.23 11.55
CA TRP A 100 -7.66 -6.50 12.81
C TRP A 100 -8.90 -5.61 13.02
N PHE A 101 -9.32 -4.88 12.00
CA PHE A 101 -10.54 -4.05 12.04
C PHE A 101 -11.81 -4.91 12.11
N GLY A 102 -11.88 -5.99 11.33
CA GLY A 102 -12.99 -6.93 11.35
C GLY A 102 -13.22 -7.55 12.73
N GLN A 103 -12.16 -7.84 13.48
CA GLN A 103 -12.29 -8.29 14.87
C GLN A 103 -12.91 -7.24 15.80
N GLN A 104 -12.62 -5.96 15.56
CA GLN A 104 -13.21 -4.87 16.35
C GLN A 104 -14.67 -4.65 15.99
N LEU A 105 -15.00 -4.79 14.70
CA LEU A 105 -16.33 -4.54 14.17
C LEU A 105 -17.30 -5.69 14.48
N PHE A 106 -16.94 -6.90 14.11
CA PHE A 106 -17.81 -8.07 14.21
C PHE A 106 -17.76 -8.76 15.58
N LYS A 107 -16.73 -8.49 16.39
CA LYS A 107 -16.45 -9.21 17.65
C LYS A 107 -16.38 -10.74 17.47
N ASN A 108 -16.17 -11.20 16.25
CA ASN A 108 -16.13 -12.60 15.85
C ASN A 108 -14.82 -12.87 15.08
N ARG A 109 -14.01 -13.79 15.64
CA ARG A 109 -12.70 -14.13 15.06
C ARG A 109 -12.82 -14.79 13.69
N ASN A 110 -13.81 -15.67 13.52
CA ASN A 110 -13.97 -16.41 12.26
C ASN A 110 -14.43 -15.48 11.13
N ALA A 111 -15.36 -14.56 11.41
CA ALA A 111 -15.80 -13.56 10.45
C ALA A 111 -14.61 -12.65 10.02
N ALA A 112 -13.78 -12.21 10.97
CA ALA A 112 -12.60 -11.41 10.66
C ALA A 112 -11.56 -12.19 9.85
N LEU A 113 -11.32 -13.47 10.15
CA LEU A 113 -10.43 -14.33 9.38
C LEU A 113 -10.95 -14.56 7.96
N LEU A 114 -12.24 -14.83 7.80
CA LEU A 114 -12.86 -15.00 6.49
C LEU A 114 -12.78 -13.72 5.66
N SER A 115 -13.02 -12.56 6.25
CA SER A 115 -12.89 -11.26 5.56
C SER A 115 -11.47 -11.04 5.03
N ALA A 116 -10.44 -11.32 5.86
CA ALA A 116 -9.04 -11.22 5.45
C ALA A 116 -8.68 -12.24 4.36
N LEU A 117 -9.18 -13.48 4.47
CA LEU A 117 -8.97 -14.52 3.46
C LEU A 117 -9.61 -14.13 2.12
N VAL A 118 -10.87 -13.70 2.13
CA VAL A 118 -11.59 -13.27 0.91
C VAL A 118 -10.82 -12.14 0.22
N LEU A 119 -10.41 -11.11 0.96
CA LEU A 119 -9.60 -10.03 0.38
C LEU A 119 -8.26 -10.57 -0.14
N GLY A 120 -7.52 -11.30 0.69
CA GLY A 120 -6.14 -11.73 0.40
C GLY A 120 -6.03 -12.74 -0.75
N THR A 121 -7.10 -13.51 -1.01
CA THR A 121 -7.15 -14.50 -2.10
C THR A 121 -8.00 -14.04 -3.30
N SER A 122 -8.61 -12.86 -3.23
CA SER A 122 -9.30 -12.27 -4.37
C SER A 122 -8.35 -12.08 -5.54
N LEU A 123 -8.71 -12.60 -6.72
CA LEU A 123 -7.90 -12.50 -7.92
C LEU A 123 -7.58 -11.05 -8.28
N ALA A 124 -8.58 -10.18 -8.22
CA ALA A 124 -8.39 -8.75 -8.51
C ALA A 124 -7.39 -8.11 -7.55
N PHE A 125 -7.49 -8.40 -6.24
CA PHE A 125 -6.56 -7.85 -5.26
C PHE A 125 -5.15 -8.45 -5.39
N TRP A 126 -5.05 -9.73 -5.75
CA TRP A 126 -3.77 -10.38 -6.02
C TRP A 126 -3.05 -9.75 -7.22
N VAL A 127 -3.77 -9.45 -8.31
CA VAL A 127 -3.21 -8.74 -9.47
C VAL A 127 -2.70 -7.36 -9.06
N ILE A 128 -3.52 -6.57 -8.33
CA ILE A 128 -3.12 -5.25 -7.81
C ILE A 128 -1.86 -5.34 -6.94
N ALA A 129 -1.74 -6.38 -6.10
CA ALA A 129 -0.60 -6.60 -5.22
C ALA A 129 0.70 -6.96 -5.96
N LYS A 130 0.61 -7.40 -7.24
CA LYS A 130 1.75 -7.75 -8.09
C LYS A 130 2.19 -6.63 -9.02
N MET A 131 1.34 -5.66 -9.30
CA MET A 131 1.63 -4.57 -10.23
C MET A 131 2.24 -3.37 -9.49
N ILE A 132 3.16 -2.65 -10.15
CA ILE A 132 3.72 -1.40 -9.64
C ILE A 132 2.73 -0.27 -9.95
N ILE A 133 1.66 -0.19 -9.15
CA ILE A 133 0.61 0.82 -9.28
C ILE A 133 0.23 1.42 -7.93
N THR A 134 -0.47 2.55 -7.97
CA THR A 134 -0.86 3.29 -6.77
C THR A 134 -1.99 2.62 -5.97
N ASP A 135 -2.73 1.69 -6.57
CA ASP A 135 -4.02 1.21 -6.06
C ASP A 135 -3.93 0.47 -4.73
N ALA A 136 -2.91 -0.37 -4.53
CA ALA A 136 -2.71 -1.07 -3.26
C ALA A 136 -2.41 -0.10 -2.10
N VAL A 137 -1.59 0.92 -2.37
CA VAL A 137 -1.24 1.96 -1.39
C VAL A 137 -2.45 2.82 -1.08
N LEU A 138 -3.20 3.22 -2.10
CA LEU A 138 -4.46 3.95 -1.97
C LEU A 138 -5.46 3.16 -1.13
N PHE A 139 -5.70 1.88 -1.48
CA PHE A 139 -6.63 1.01 -0.76
C PHE A 139 -6.29 0.89 0.72
N PHE A 140 -5.01 0.76 1.06
CA PHE A 140 -4.56 0.71 2.45
C PHE A 140 -4.92 2.00 3.20
N PHE A 141 -4.52 3.15 2.69
CA PHE A 141 -4.73 4.43 3.38
C PHE A 141 -6.21 4.81 3.45
N THR A 142 -7.00 4.58 2.40
CA THR A 142 -8.45 4.82 2.43
C THR A 142 -9.15 3.89 3.42
N SER A 143 -8.77 2.62 3.49
CA SER A 143 -9.30 1.68 4.48
C SER A 143 -8.99 2.10 5.91
N VAL A 144 -7.76 2.54 6.18
CA VAL A 144 -7.35 3.07 7.49
C VAL A 144 -8.14 4.35 7.82
N SER A 145 -8.27 5.27 6.85
CA SER A 145 -9.02 6.52 7.04
C SER A 145 -10.46 6.26 7.42
N LEU A 146 -11.18 5.43 6.64
CA LEU A 146 -12.59 5.11 6.88
C LEU A 146 -12.81 4.40 8.23
N ALA A 147 -11.96 3.42 8.56
CA ALA A 147 -12.06 2.68 9.81
C ALA A 147 -11.81 3.57 11.05
N THR A 148 -10.82 4.45 10.97
CA THR A 148 -10.49 5.35 12.07
C THR A 148 -11.50 6.48 12.20
N LEU A 149 -12.03 6.99 11.08
CA LEU A 149 -13.16 7.93 11.09
C LEU A 149 -14.39 7.31 11.75
N TYR A 150 -14.73 6.07 11.41
CA TYR A 150 -15.82 5.33 12.07
C TYR A 150 -15.63 5.29 13.60
N TRP A 151 -14.42 5.05 14.10
CA TRP A 151 -14.17 5.08 15.53
C TRP A 151 -14.25 6.48 16.15
N GLY A 152 -13.82 7.51 15.44
CA GLY A 152 -14.01 8.89 15.85
C GLY A 152 -15.50 9.21 16.05
N LEU A 153 -16.33 8.84 15.07
CA LEU A 153 -17.79 9.02 15.13
C LEU A 153 -18.46 8.21 16.24
N GLN A 154 -17.87 7.08 16.66
CA GLN A 154 -18.32 6.32 17.82
C GLN A 154 -17.87 6.92 19.17
N GLY A 155 -17.31 8.12 19.17
CA GLY A 155 -16.91 8.83 20.39
C GLY A 155 -15.64 8.28 21.06
N LYS A 156 -14.80 7.50 20.37
CA LYS A 156 -13.55 6.95 20.93
C LYS A 156 -12.43 7.97 21.13
N GLY A 157 -12.66 9.24 20.79
CA GLY A 157 -11.75 10.36 21.05
C GLY A 157 -11.16 10.99 19.80
N ILE A 158 -10.60 12.19 19.99
CA ILE A 158 -10.10 13.06 18.91
C ILE A 158 -8.96 12.43 18.11
N ILE A 159 -8.15 11.58 18.71
CA ILE A 159 -7.00 10.94 18.04
C ILE A 159 -7.42 10.15 16.81
N TRP A 160 -8.62 9.56 16.80
CA TRP A 160 -9.11 8.79 15.67
C TRP A 160 -9.46 9.65 14.46
N TYR A 161 -9.92 10.88 14.69
CA TYR A 161 -10.09 11.85 13.60
C TYR A 161 -8.74 12.31 13.04
N VAL A 162 -7.74 12.55 13.91
CA VAL A 162 -6.39 12.91 13.45
C VAL A 162 -5.81 11.81 12.58
N VAL A 163 -5.91 10.54 13.01
CA VAL A 163 -5.43 9.40 12.22
C VAL A 163 -6.21 9.27 10.91
N ALA A 164 -7.54 9.48 10.91
CA ALA A 164 -8.37 9.42 9.72
C ALA A 164 -7.95 10.45 8.68
N TYR A 165 -7.81 11.71 9.09
CA TYR A 165 -7.40 12.79 8.17
C TYR A 165 -5.94 12.66 7.72
N ALA A 166 -5.03 12.19 8.59
CA ALA A 166 -3.66 11.89 8.18
C ALA A 166 -3.62 10.78 7.12
N ALA A 167 -4.39 9.70 7.32
CA ALA A 167 -4.49 8.62 6.34
C ALA A 167 -5.15 9.09 5.02
N ALA A 168 -6.20 9.94 5.09
CA ALA A 168 -6.79 10.56 3.91
C ALA A 168 -5.77 11.43 3.14
N GLY A 169 -4.96 12.22 3.85
CA GLY A 169 -3.87 13.00 3.25
C GLY A 169 -2.85 12.12 2.52
N MET A 170 -2.47 10.98 3.12
CA MET A 170 -1.58 10.00 2.49
C MET A 170 -2.24 9.34 1.26
N ALA A 171 -3.54 9.09 1.29
CA ALA A 171 -4.29 8.61 0.13
C ALA A 171 -4.29 9.63 -1.02
N VAL A 172 -4.48 10.93 -0.71
CA VAL A 172 -4.37 12.02 -1.70
C VAL A 172 -2.97 12.12 -2.27
N LEU A 173 -1.92 12.02 -1.45
CA LEU A 173 -0.53 11.97 -1.92
C LEU A 173 -0.22 10.73 -2.78
N THR A 174 -1.08 9.72 -2.75
CA THR A 174 -0.93 8.49 -3.56
C THR A 174 -1.58 8.62 -4.93
N LYS A 175 -2.81 9.11 -5.02
CA LYS A 175 -3.59 9.14 -6.29
C LYS A 175 -4.41 10.42 -6.49
N GLY A 176 -4.08 11.50 -5.78
CA GLY A 176 -4.79 12.78 -5.89
C GLY A 176 -6.18 12.75 -5.25
N PRO A 177 -7.15 13.56 -5.76
CA PRO A 177 -8.46 13.73 -5.14
C PRO A 177 -9.28 12.45 -4.96
N VAL A 178 -9.00 11.41 -5.73
CA VAL A 178 -9.61 10.06 -5.56
C VAL A 178 -9.38 9.50 -4.15
N GLY A 179 -8.35 9.96 -3.44
CA GLY A 179 -8.11 9.58 -2.06
C GLY A 179 -9.12 10.13 -1.04
N LEU A 180 -10.04 11.03 -1.45
CA LEU A 180 -11.08 11.62 -0.61
C LEU A 180 -12.48 11.09 -0.92
N VAL A 181 -12.67 10.37 -2.02
CA VAL A 181 -13.94 9.78 -2.47
C VAL A 181 -14.03 8.34 -2.02
#